data_4783e3338d9ee8008ca3c7995c501fe0
#
_entry.id   4783e3338d9ee8008ca3c7995c501fe0
#
_cell.length_a   1.000
_cell.length_b   1.000
_cell.length_c   1.000
_cell.angle_alpha   90.00
_cell.angle_beta   90.00
_cell.angle_gamma   90.00
#
_symmetry.space_group_name_H-M   'P 1'
#
loop_
_entity.id
_entity.type
_entity.pdbx_description
1 polymer ?
#
loop_
_entity_poly.entity_id
_entity_poly.type
_entity_poly.pdbx_seq_one_letter_code
_entity_poly.pdbx_strand_id
1 'polypeptide(L)'
;MTVKSAKLVQQQEALMVDEFVDESLQDVTDNSSSAAIASVAVKPVAGESQTAENVTATEHSKPARQVPWGRYAIRATAILVAILLWQLASMTGFDFVINFQNIPTPLVVGKQFLHLLGTDEFYKHIAVSLERILIAFTMASVLGVIAGIFMGRSRLVFDILMPYIEILRPIPAVAWIPLAILMLPTEESSIIYITFLGALFPVILNTIHGVEQTPETLVRAARSLGANNRAIMWHVILPGALPSIMAGLAIGMGVSWFSLLAGEIISGQYGIGYFTWNSYTLVEYPNIIIGMLTIGGLGTLSTWLVKQASKPALRWQTWEQ
;
A
#
# COMPACT_ATOMS: atom_id res chain seq x y z
N MET A 1 30.84 -37.05 10.73
CA MET A 1 30.77 -36.40 9.39
C MET A 1 32.08 -35.67 9.19
N THR A 2 32.89 -36.15 8.27
CA THR A 2 34.32 -35.86 8.15
C THR A 2 34.59 -34.56 7.44
N VAL A 3 35.61 -33.82 7.90
CA VAL A 3 36.13 -32.55 7.34
C VAL A 3 36.27 -32.56 5.78
N LYS A 4 36.34 -33.75 5.20
CA LYS A 4 36.41 -33.97 3.75
C LYS A 4 35.09 -33.68 3.02
N SER A 5 33.91 -33.88 3.67
CA SER A 5 32.61 -33.54 3.09
C SER A 5 32.34 -32.05 3.06
N ALA A 6 32.80 -31.27 4.05
CA ALA A 6 32.63 -29.83 4.09
C ALA A 6 33.46 -29.11 3.02
N LYS A 7 34.67 -29.59 2.72
CA LYS A 7 35.50 -29.06 1.66
C LYS A 7 34.94 -29.32 0.26
N LEU A 8 34.29 -30.47 0.04
CA LEU A 8 33.64 -30.80 -1.23
C LEU A 8 32.40 -29.91 -1.50
N VAL A 9 31.63 -29.61 -0.46
CA VAL A 9 30.46 -28.70 -0.59
C VAL A 9 30.92 -27.26 -0.88
N GLN A 10 31.95 -26.77 -0.19
CA GLN A 10 32.51 -25.44 -0.46
C GLN A 10 33.10 -25.34 -1.86
N GLN A 11 33.69 -26.41 -2.39
CA GLN A 11 34.25 -26.43 -3.73
C GLN A 11 33.17 -26.47 -4.82
N GLN A 12 32.03 -27.12 -4.57
CA GLN A 12 30.84 -27.09 -5.45
C GLN A 12 30.15 -25.74 -5.45
N GLU A 13 30.02 -25.07 -4.29
CA GLU A 13 29.45 -23.71 -4.24
C GLU A 13 30.32 -22.69 -4.97
N ALA A 14 31.65 -22.78 -4.86
CA ALA A 14 32.56 -21.89 -5.59
C ALA A 14 32.45 -22.07 -7.09
N LEU A 15 32.36 -23.30 -7.61
CA LEU A 15 32.18 -23.58 -9.03
C LEU A 15 30.84 -23.09 -9.58
N MET A 16 29.75 -23.16 -8.81
CA MET A 16 28.43 -22.65 -9.21
C MET A 16 28.42 -21.12 -9.28
N VAL A 17 29.15 -20.44 -8.39
CA VAL A 17 29.24 -18.96 -8.42
C VAL A 17 30.08 -18.49 -9.63
N ASP A 18 31.15 -19.16 -9.96
CA ASP A 18 31.97 -18.81 -11.13
C ASP A 18 31.22 -19.05 -12.46
N GLU A 19 30.41 -20.12 -12.56
CA GLU A 19 29.59 -20.42 -13.74
C GLU A 19 28.49 -19.38 -13.93
N PHE A 20 27.83 -18.92 -12.82
CA PHE A 20 26.81 -17.88 -12.85
C PHE A 20 27.36 -16.48 -13.20
N VAL A 21 28.59 -16.19 -12.79
CA VAL A 21 29.26 -14.91 -13.12
C VAL A 21 29.66 -14.88 -14.59
N ASP A 22 30.16 -16.01 -15.16
CA ASP A 22 30.54 -16.09 -16.58
C ASP A 22 29.31 -16.00 -17.50
N GLU A 23 28.17 -16.63 -17.14
CA GLU A 23 26.94 -16.55 -17.92
C GLU A 23 26.34 -15.12 -17.89
N SER A 24 26.43 -14.42 -16.76
CA SER A 24 25.98 -13.02 -16.64
C SER A 24 26.86 -12.02 -17.40
N LEU A 25 28.16 -12.31 -17.56
CA LEU A 25 29.10 -11.49 -18.33
C LEU A 25 28.96 -11.71 -19.84
N GLN A 26 28.61 -12.91 -20.31
CA GLN A 26 28.31 -13.17 -21.71
C GLN A 26 27.02 -12.47 -22.18
N ASP A 27 25.96 -12.42 -21.35
CA ASP A 27 24.73 -11.70 -21.69
C ASP A 27 24.93 -10.18 -21.79
N VAL A 28 25.88 -9.60 -21.05
CA VAL A 28 26.23 -8.17 -21.13
C VAL A 28 27.08 -7.84 -22.38
N THR A 29 27.89 -8.77 -22.87
CA THR A 29 28.73 -8.56 -24.07
C THR A 29 27.96 -8.76 -25.37
N ASP A 30 26.96 -9.66 -25.40
CA ASP A 30 26.11 -9.88 -26.59
C ASP A 30 25.08 -8.76 -26.81
N ASN A 31 24.71 -8.03 -25.77
CA ASN A 31 23.74 -6.92 -25.87
C ASN A 31 24.40 -5.55 -26.18
N SER A 32 25.72 -5.48 -26.30
CA SER A 32 26.47 -4.25 -26.60
C SER A 32 27.04 -4.14 -28.03
N SER A 33 26.71 -5.10 -28.90
CA SER A 33 27.15 -5.09 -30.29
C SER A 33 26.00 -4.88 -31.25
N SER A 34 26.08 -3.75 -31.92
CA SER A 34 25.38 -3.42 -33.18
C SER A 34 24.03 -2.73 -33.09
N ALA A 35 24.10 -1.46 -33.26
CA ALA A 35 23.27 -0.56 -34.04
C ALA A 35 22.95 0.75 -33.30
N ALA A 36 23.70 1.79 -33.54
CA ALA A 36 23.30 3.19 -33.69
C ALA A 36 24.45 4.20 -33.48
N ILE A 37 25.57 3.99 -34.20
CA ILE A 37 26.49 5.11 -34.49
C ILE A 37 26.74 5.10 -35.99
N ALA A 38 25.78 5.58 -36.77
CA ALA A 38 26.04 6.02 -38.15
C ALA A 38 25.00 7.09 -38.52
N SER A 39 25.54 8.25 -38.95
CA SER A 39 24.87 9.32 -39.68
C SER A 39 24.07 10.36 -38.84
N VAL A 40 24.84 11.27 -38.21
CA VAL A 40 24.44 12.69 -38.19
C VAL A 40 25.41 13.42 -39.13
N ALA A 41 25.10 13.41 -40.41
CA ALA A 41 25.72 14.30 -41.39
C ALA A 41 24.97 15.66 -41.33
N VAL A 42 25.69 16.68 -40.88
CA VAL A 42 25.25 18.08 -40.94
C VAL A 42 25.25 18.49 -42.41
N LYS A 43 24.08 18.79 -42.98
CA LYS A 43 23.92 19.53 -44.27
C LYS A 43 23.86 21.02 -44.00
N PRO A 44 24.57 21.84 -44.83
CA PRO A 44 24.55 23.29 -44.67
C PRO A 44 23.22 23.89 -45.15
N VAL A 45 22.77 24.87 -44.39
CA VAL A 45 21.59 25.70 -44.70
C VAL A 45 21.96 26.64 -45.84
N ALA A 46 21.33 26.46 -47.01
CA ALA A 46 21.20 27.50 -48.05
C ALA A 46 19.78 28.08 -47.94
N GLY A 47 19.72 29.41 -47.88
CA GLY A 47 18.47 30.13 -47.66
C GLY A 47 17.53 30.07 -48.84
N GLU A 48 16.25 30.10 -48.54
CA GLU A 48 15.22 30.61 -49.42
C GLU A 48 14.05 31.14 -48.54
N SER A 49 13.78 32.44 -48.78
CA SER A 49 12.61 33.16 -48.34
C SER A 49 11.39 32.67 -49.10
N GLN A 50 10.38 32.14 -48.41
CA GLN A 50 9.01 32.12 -48.95
C GLN A 50 7.94 32.13 -47.86
N THR A 51 7.15 33.21 -47.88
CA THR A 51 5.71 33.32 -47.64
C THR A 51 5.13 32.76 -46.33
N ALA A 52 4.80 33.72 -45.48
CA ALA A 52 3.81 33.58 -44.42
C ALA A 52 2.45 33.10 -45.00
N GLU A 53 2.15 31.82 -44.86
CA GLU A 53 0.84 31.28 -45.18
C GLU A 53 0.24 30.62 -43.92
N ASN A 54 -0.82 31.24 -43.50
CA ASN A 54 -1.88 30.77 -42.60
C ASN A 54 -1.63 29.47 -41.82
N VAL A 55 -1.06 29.58 -40.63
CA VAL A 55 -1.27 28.59 -39.58
C VAL A 55 -2.66 28.81 -39.02
N THR A 56 -3.67 28.26 -39.65
CA THR A 56 -4.97 28.04 -39.03
C THR A 56 -4.71 27.14 -37.81
N ALA A 57 -4.87 27.73 -36.63
CA ALA A 57 -4.90 27.01 -35.37
C ALA A 57 -6.01 25.96 -35.48
N THR A 58 -5.60 24.73 -35.82
CA THR A 58 -6.44 23.59 -35.57
C THR A 58 -6.56 23.47 -34.06
N GLU A 59 -7.68 23.98 -33.54
CA GLU A 59 -8.16 23.64 -32.21
C GLU A 59 -8.17 22.12 -32.10
N HIS A 60 -7.14 21.56 -31.43
CA HIS A 60 -7.19 20.19 -31.00
C HIS A 60 -8.30 20.09 -29.95
N SER A 61 -9.54 19.89 -30.46
CA SER A 61 -10.64 19.46 -29.61
C SER A 61 -10.15 18.22 -28.84
N LYS A 62 -9.95 18.38 -27.52
CA LYS A 62 -9.68 17.25 -26.64
C LYS A 62 -10.71 16.19 -26.94
N PRO A 63 -10.32 14.94 -27.32
CA PRO A 63 -11.29 13.90 -27.57
C PRO A 63 -12.15 13.76 -26.33
N ALA A 64 -13.47 13.84 -26.50
CA ALA A 64 -14.42 13.64 -25.41
C ALA A 64 -14.04 12.33 -24.71
N ARG A 65 -13.77 12.40 -23.41
CA ARG A 65 -13.38 11.27 -22.58
C ARG A 65 -14.47 10.21 -22.65
N GLN A 66 -14.36 9.30 -23.60
CA GLN A 66 -15.29 8.18 -23.73
C GLN A 66 -15.11 7.34 -22.46
N VAL A 67 -16.14 7.40 -21.61
CA VAL A 67 -16.21 6.53 -20.43
C VAL A 67 -16.12 5.09 -20.94
N PRO A 68 -15.13 4.29 -20.55
CA PRO A 68 -14.95 2.96 -21.14
C PRO A 68 -15.98 1.99 -20.54
N TRP A 69 -17.22 2.10 -20.96
CA TRP A 69 -18.36 1.28 -20.52
C TRP A 69 -18.04 -0.21 -20.64
N GLY A 70 -17.28 -0.62 -21.67
CA GLY A 70 -16.84 -1.99 -21.83
C GLY A 70 -16.00 -2.52 -20.65
N ARG A 71 -15.12 -1.70 -20.09
CA ARG A 71 -14.32 -2.10 -18.91
C ARG A 71 -15.16 -2.26 -17.65
N TYR A 72 -16.16 -1.40 -17.45
CA TYR A 72 -17.08 -1.54 -16.32
C TYR A 72 -18.00 -2.76 -16.50
N ALA A 73 -18.47 -3.02 -17.73
CA ALA A 73 -19.25 -4.21 -18.03
C ALA A 73 -18.45 -5.51 -17.76
N ILE A 74 -17.20 -5.59 -18.20
CA ILE A 74 -16.32 -6.74 -17.92
C ILE A 74 -16.14 -6.94 -16.42
N ARG A 75 -15.88 -5.88 -15.65
CA ARG A 75 -15.73 -5.97 -14.19
C ARG A 75 -17.00 -6.42 -13.50
N ALA A 76 -18.14 -5.86 -13.89
CA ALA A 76 -19.45 -6.27 -13.36
C ALA A 76 -19.76 -7.73 -13.68
N THR A 77 -19.51 -8.17 -14.93
CA THR A 77 -19.70 -9.57 -15.34
C THR A 77 -18.79 -10.50 -14.55
N ALA A 78 -17.53 -10.14 -14.34
CA ALA A 78 -16.60 -10.96 -13.54
C ALA A 78 -17.08 -11.13 -12.09
N ILE A 79 -17.59 -10.07 -11.47
CA ILE A 79 -18.15 -10.13 -10.11
C ILE A 79 -19.41 -10.99 -10.08
N LEU A 80 -20.31 -10.83 -11.06
CA LEU A 80 -21.53 -11.63 -11.16
C LEU A 80 -21.21 -13.12 -11.35
N VAL A 81 -20.25 -13.45 -12.22
CA VAL A 81 -19.81 -14.84 -12.43
C VAL A 81 -19.24 -15.41 -11.12
N ALA A 82 -18.41 -14.67 -10.40
CA ALA A 82 -17.87 -15.12 -9.12
C ALA A 82 -18.97 -15.40 -8.07
N ILE A 83 -19.98 -14.53 -7.97
CA ILE A 83 -21.12 -14.71 -7.06
C ILE A 83 -21.97 -15.93 -7.49
N LEU A 84 -22.19 -16.12 -8.79
CA LEU A 84 -22.92 -17.27 -9.31
C LEU A 84 -22.17 -18.59 -9.06
N LEU A 85 -20.85 -18.60 -9.25
CA LEU A 85 -20.01 -19.76 -8.95
C LEU A 85 -20.06 -20.10 -7.45
N TRP A 86 -19.97 -19.10 -6.59
CA TRP A 86 -20.13 -19.29 -5.14
C TRP A 86 -21.53 -19.85 -4.82
N GLN A 87 -22.60 -19.27 -5.39
CA GLN A 87 -23.96 -19.77 -5.18
C GLN A 87 -24.09 -21.24 -5.58
N LEU A 88 -23.60 -21.61 -6.76
CA LEU A 88 -23.66 -22.99 -7.27
C LEU A 88 -22.84 -23.96 -6.40
N ALA A 89 -21.58 -23.59 -6.06
CA ALA A 89 -20.72 -24.41 -5.23
C ALA A 89 -21.32 -24.69 -3.86
N SER A 90 -21.92 -23.66 -3.23
CA SER A 90 -22.56 -23.78 -1.94
C SER A 90 -23.89 -24.56 -2.00
N MET A 91 -24.66 -24.50 -3.11
CA MET A 91 -25.89 -25.27 -3.29
C MET A 91 -25.64 -26.75 -3.59
N THR A 92 -24.57 -27.06 -4.35
CA THR A 92 -24.24 -28.44 -4.73
C THR A 92 -23.51 -29.20 -3.61
N GLY A 93 -23.05 -28.49 -2.58
CA GLY A 93 -22.27 -29.12 -1.49
C GLY A 93 -20.98 -29.75 -2.02
N PHE A 94 -20.32 -29.11 -3.00
CA PHE A 94 -19.16 -29.64 -3.69
C PHE A 94 -18.00 -29.84 -2.70
N ASP A 95 -17.72 -31.12 -2.38
CA ASP A 95 -16.67 -31.55 -1.46
C ASP A 95 -15.52 -32.17 -2.24
N PHE A 96 -14.51 -31.37 -2.61
CA PHE A 96 -13.29 -31.92 -3.20
C PHE A 96 -12.06 -31.64 -2.34
N VAL A 97 -11.73 -30.38 -2.08
CA VAL A 97 -10.65 -29.91 -1.20
C VAL A 97 -11.22 -28.95 -0.15
N ILE A 98 -12.28 -28.22 -0.52
CA ILE A 98 -12.97 -27.23 0.32
C ILE A 98 -14.35 -27.78 0.62
N ASN A 99 -14.70 -27.88 1.90
CA ASN A 99 -16.02 -28.30 2.34
C ASN A 99 -17.01 -27.13 2.20
N PHE A 100 -17.78 -27.10 1.11
CA PHE A 100 -18.78 -26.08 0.85
C PHE A 100 -20.08 -26.26 1.67
N GLN A 101 -20.26 -27.36 2.41
CA GLN A 101 -21.46 -27.59 3.22
C GLN A 101 -21.60 -26.53 4.34
N ASN A 102 -20.46 -26.04 4.87
CA ASN A 102 -20.45 -25.01 5.90
C ASN A 102 -20.39 -23.57 5.37
N ILE A 103 -20.30 -23.39 4.05
CA ILE A 103 -20.24 -22.06 3.45
C ILE A 103 -21.67 -21.66 3.03
N PRO A 104 -22.29 -20.66 3.68
CA PRO A 104 -23.64 -20.23 3.34
C PRO A 104 -23.71 -19.63 1.95
N THR A 105 -24.86 -19.78 1.30
CA THR A 105 -25.08 -19.20 -0.02
C THR A 105 -25.12 -17.65 0.05
N PRO A 106 -24.72 -16.95 -1.01
CA PRO A 106 -24.84 -15.49 -1.10
C PRO A 106 -26.20 -14.94 -0.75
N LEU A 107 -27.25 -15.68 -1.09
CA LEU A 107 -28.64 -15.28 -0.81
C LEU A 107 -28.94 -15.31 0.70
N VAL A 108 -28.45 -16.32 1.42
CA VAL A 108 -28.59 -16.41 2.89
C VAL A 108 -27.80 -15.30 3.56
N VAL A 109 -26.56 -15.06 3.11
CA VAL A 109 -25.72 -13.95 3.60
C VAL A 109 -26.41 -12.61 3.37
N GLY A 110 -27.01 -12.38 2.19
CA GLY A 110 -27.72 -11.14 1.89
C GLY A 110 -28.95 -10.91 2.78
N LYS A 111 -29.75 -11.96 3.03
CA LYS A 111 -30.89 -11.87 3.95
C LYS A 111 -30.45 -11.56 5.37
N GLN A 112 -29.41 -12.23 5.85
CA GLN A 112 -28.85 -12.00 7.19
C GLN A 112 -28.25 -10.59 7.32
N PHE A 113 -27.59 -10.08 6.26
CA PHE A 113 -27.10 -8.71 6.25
C PHE A 113 -28.22 -7.68 6.39
N LEU A 114 -29.33 -7.86 5.65
CA LEU A 114 -30.49 -6.98 5.79
C LEU A 114 -31.09 -7.03 7.20
N HIS A 115 -31.09 -8.19 7.85
CA HIS A 115 -31.51 -8.32 9.24
C HIS A 115 -30.58 -7.56 10.19
N LEU A 116 -29.25 -7.71 10.03
CA LEU A 116 -28.25 -7.02 10.86
C LEU A 116 -28.31 -5.50 10.71
N LEU A 117 -28.65 -4.98 9.52
CA LEU A 117 -28.86 -3.54 9.32
C LEU A 117 -30.00 -2.96 10.16
N GLY A 118 -30.91 -3.79 10.68
CA GLY A 118 -31.96 -3.40 11.63
C GLY A 118 -31.54 -3.47 13.10
N THR A 119 -30.30 -3.87 13.41
CA THR A 119 -29.83 -4.06 14.79
C THR A 119 -28.82 -2.98 15.19
N ASP A 120 -29.04 -2.35 16.33
CA ASP A 120 -28.12 -1.32 16.86
C ASP A 120 -26.75 -1.90 17.24
N GLU A 121 -26.70 -3.17 17.60
CA GLU A 121 -25.47 -3.85 18.00
C GLU A 121 -24.44 -3.91 16.86
N PHE A 122 -24.90 -4.19 15.65
CA PHE A 122 -24.00 -4.22 14.48
C PHE A 122 -23.35 -2.86 14.20
N TYR A 123 -24.12 -1.78 14.31
CA TYR A 123 -23.58 -0.41 14.17
C TYR A 123 -22.59 -0.05 15.29
N LYS A 124 -22.84 -0.56 16.50
CA LYS A 124 -21.92 -0.37 17.64
C LYS A 124 -20.56 -1.03 17.35
N HIS A 125 -20.53 -2.24 16.81
CA HIS A 125 -19.30 -2.90 16.41
C HIS A 125 -18.54 -2.08 15.33
N ILE A 126 -19.24 -1.57 14.32
CA ILE A 126 -18.65 -0.70 13.30
C ILE A 126 -18.09 0.59 13.91
N ALA A 127 -18.85 1.27 14.75
CA ALA A 127 -18.45 2.53 15.36
C ALA A 127 -17.20 2.38 16.22
N VAL A 128 -17.11 1.35 17.04
CA VAL A 128 -15.96 1.07 17.90
C VAL A 128 -14.70 0.79 17.06
N SER A 129 -14.81 -0.04 16.01
CA SER A 129 -13.67 -0.29 15.11
C SER A 129 -13.21 0.98 14.39
N LEU A 130 -14.14 1.83 13.94
CA LEU A 130 -13.83 3.11 13.31
C LEU A 130 -13.15 4.08 14.28
N GLU A 131 -13.61 4.17 15.49
CA GLU A 131 -12.99 5.01 16.53
C GLU A 131 -11.55 4.58 16.79
N ARG A 132 -11.31 3.29 17.04
CA ARG A 132 -9.97 2.73 17.28
C ARG A 132 -9.01 2.99 16.14
N ILE A 133 -9.46 2.73 14.90
CA ILE A 133 -8.58 2.94 13.74
C ILE A 133 -8.29 4.42 13.49
N LEU A 134 -9.24 5.31 13.71
CA LEU A 134 -9.03 6.75 13.56
C LEU A 134 -8.00 7.26 14.57
N ILE A 135 -8.10 6.87 15.84
CA ILE A 135 -7.12 7.23 16.87
C ILE A 135 -5.74 6.68 16.52
N ALA A 136 -5.63 5.37 16.31
CA ALA A 136 -4.38 4.70 16.05
C ALA A 136 -3.69 5.21 14.77
N PHE A 137 -4.44 5.33 13.68
CA PHE A 137 -3.92 5.80 12.40
C PHE A 137 -3.51 7.28 12.44
N THR A 138 -4.25 8.12 13.15
CA THR A 138 -3.88 9.54 13.32
C THR A 138 -2.58 9.66 14.09
N MET A 139 -2.44 8.93 15.19
CA MET A 139 -1.18 8.89 15.97
C MET A 139 -0.01 8.39 15.10
N ALA A 140 -0.20 7.29 14.36
CA ALA A 140 0.82 6.73 13.49
C ALA A 140 1.18 7.67 12.34
N SER A 141 0.21 8.37 11.78
CA SER A 141 0.42 9.34 10.70
C SER A 141 1.23 10.53 11.18
N VAL A 142 0.86 11.12 12.30
CA VAL A 142 1.58 12.28 12.86
C VAL A 142 3.01 11.90 13.26
N LEU A 143 3.17 10.87 14.09
CA LEU A 143 4.48 10.46 14.57
C LEU A 143 5.35 9.88 13.45
N GLY A 144 4.76 9.09 12.55
CA GLY A 144 5.47 8.49 11.43
C GLY A 144 5.97 9.51 10.41
N VAL A 145 5.15 10.51 10.06
CA VAL A 145 5.57 11.59 9.16
C VAL A 145 6.65 12.46 9.81
N ILE A 146 6.47 12.84 11.08
CA ILE A 146 7.48 13.62 11.79
C ILE A 146 8.81 12.86 11.86
N ALA A 147 8.80 11.61 12.34
CA ALA A 147 10.00 10.78 12.43
C ALA A 147 10.64 10.58 11.04
N GLY A 148 9.85 10.26 10.02
CA GLY A 148 10.33 10.07 8.66
C GLY A 148 10.98 11.31 8.05
N ILE A 149 10.44 12.52 8.29
CA ILE A 149 11.04 13.77 7.82
C ILE A 149 12.38 14.01 8.53
N PHE A 150 12.45 13.84 9.87
CA PHE A 150 13.70 14.01 10.59
C PHE A 150 14.77 13.01 10.18
N MET A 151 14.40 11.74 9.99
CA MET A 151 15.31 10.69 9.51
C MET A 151 15.78 10.96 8.07
N GLY A 152 14.89 11.27 7.16
CA GLY A 152 15.24 11.55 5.77
C GLY A 152 16.07 12.85 5.58
N ARG A 153 16.07 13.74 6.58
CA ARG A 153 16.82 15.01 6.52
C ARG A 153 18.16 14.97 7.26
N SER A 154 18.29 14.15 8.30
CA SER A 154 19.47 14.12 9.18
C SER A 154 20.06 12.72 9.22
N ARG A 155 21.27 12.55 8.67
CA ARG A 155 22.01 11.29 8.73
C ARG A 155 22.20 10.79 10.17
N LEU A 156 22.47 11.69 11.12
CA LEU A 156 22.61 11.30 12.52
C LEU A 156 21.33 10.67 13.06
N VAL A 157 20.17 11.29 12.81
CA VAL A 157 18.86 10.75 13.26
C VAL A 157 18.56 9.43 12.56
N PHE A 158 18.86 9.35 11.27
CA PHE A 158 18.72 8.13 10.48
C PHE A 158 19.56 6.98 11.07
N ASP A 159 20.87 7.21 11.27
CA ASP A 159 21.81 6.20 11.77
C ASP A 159 21.46 5.72 13.19
N ILE A 160 20.84 6.59 14.01
CA ILE A 160 20.39 6.23 15.37
C ILE A 160 19.08 5.41 15.33
N LEU A 161 18.09 5.83 14.54
CA LEU A 161 16.74 5.24 14.59
C LEU A 161 16.55 4.07 13.61
N MET A 162 17.26 4.05 12.47
CA MET A 162 17.07 3.04 11.44
C MET A 162 17.33 1.61 11.94
N PRO A 163 18.38 1.32 12.75
CA PRO A 163 18.58 -0.03 13.25
C PRO A 163 17.40 -0.56 14.09
N TYR A 164 16.75 0.30 14.87
CA TYR A 164 15.55 -0.10 15.64
C TYR A 164 14.38 -0.40 14.70
N ILE A 165 14.18 0.41 13.67
CA ILE A 165 13.13 0.19 12.67
C ILE A 165 13.38 -1.11 11.91
N GLU A 166 14.62 -1.39 11.49
CA GLU A 166 14.97 -2.61 10.78
C GLU A 166 14.75 -3.88 11.60
N ILE A 167 15.00 -3.82 12.91
CA ILE A 167 14.75 -4.95 13.82
C ILE A 167 13.26 -5.12 14.13
N LEU A 168 12.53 -4.02 14.33
CA LEU A 168 11.13 -4.07 14.77
C LEU A 168 10.14 -4.27 13.61
N ARG A 169 10.42 -3.74 12.42
CA ARG A 169 9.55 -3.81 11.25
C ARG A 169 9.18 -5.23 10.81
N PRO A 170 10.12 -6.22 10.79
CA PRO A 170 9.78 -7.58 10.41
C PRO A 170 8.87 -8.30 11.39
N ILE A 171 8.75 -7.80 12.62
CA ILE A 171 7.89 -8.38 13.64
C ILE A 171 6.44 -7.99 13.32
N PRO A 172 5.55 -8.95 12.94
CA PRO A 172 4.15 -8.64 12.67
C PRO A 172 3.49 -7.97 13.88
N ALA A 173 2.65 -6.95 13.64
CA ALA A 173 1.96 -6.25 14.73
C ALA A 173 1.16 -7.21 15.64
N VAL A 174 0.63 -8.28 15.07
CA VAL A 174 -0.07 -9.36 15.80
C VAL A 174 0.80 -10.03 16.86
N ALA A 175 2.10 -10.18 16.62
CA ALA A 175 3.02 -10.80 17.58
C ALA A 175 3.23 -9.96 18.85
N TRP A 176 2.90 -8.67 18.79
CA TRP A 176 2.98 -7.75 19.93
C TRP A 176 1.77 -7.84 20.87
N ILE A 177 0.69 -8.54 20.49
CA ILE A 177 -0.55 -8.61 21.28
C ILE A 177 -0.30 -9.04 22.72
N PRO A 178 0.37 -10.17 23.01
CA PRO A 178 0.57 -10.63 24.40
C PRO A 178 1.35 -9.60 25.22
N LEU A 179 2.36 -8.97 24.61
CA LEU A 179 3.17 -7.95 25.28
C LEU A 179 2.36 -6.66 25.49
N ALA A 180 1.56 -6.24 24.53
CA ALA A 180 0.71 -5.07 24.65
C ALA A 180 -0.31 -5.20 25.80
N ILE A 181 -0.94 -6.36 25.94
CA ILE A 181 -1.89 -6.65 27.02
C ILE A 181 -1.19 -6.60 28.39
N LEU A 182 0.06 -7.04 28.48
CA LEU A 182 0.83 -6.98 29.73
C LEU A 182 1.33 -5.59 30.08
N MET A 183 1.66 -4.76 29.07
CA MET A 183 2.26 -3.44 29.27
C MET A 183 1.24 -2.32 29.45
N LEU A 184 0.07 -2.45 28.85
CA LEU A 184 -0.91 -1.36 28.79
C LEU A 184 -2.05 -1.60 29.78
N PRO A 185 -2.62 -0.52 30.34
CA PRO A 185 -3.55 -0.63 31.47
C PRO A 185 -4.94 -1.14 31.06
N THR A 186 -5.29 -1.06 29.77
CA THR A 186 -6.62 -1.45 29.27
C THR A 186 -6.50 -2.22 27.95
N GLU A 187 -7.48 -3.09 27.71
CA GLU A 187 -7.60 -3.81 26.43
C GLU A 187 -7.73 -2.83 25.25
N GLU A 188 -8.48 -1.76 25.41
CA GLU A 188 -8.62 -0.69 24.42
C GLU A 188 -7.30 -0.08 24.01
N SER A 189 -6.46 0.28 25.00
CA SER A 189 -5.13 0.84 24.71
C SER A 189 -4.23 -0.16 23.99
N SER A 190 -4.37 -1.46 24.29
CA SER A 190 -3.63 -2.52 23.63
C SER A 190 -4.02 -2.67 22.16
N ILE A 191 -5.33 -2.64 21.86
CA ILE A 191 -5.82 -2.70 20.48
C ILE A 191 -5.36 -1.47 19.67
N ILE A 192 -5.49 -0.26 20.25
CA ILE A 192 -5.03 0.99 19.62
C ILE A 192 -3.52 0.94 19.35
N TYR A 193 -2.71 0.46 20.31
CA TYR A 193 -1.26 0.34 20.17
C TYR A 193 -0.86 -0.62 19.05
N ILE A 194 -1.47 -1.79 18.96
CA ILE A 194 -1.19 -2.76 17.90
C ILE A 194 -1.58 -2.20 16.52
N THR A 195 -2.72 -1.54 16.45
CA THR A 195 -3.19 -0.87 15.24
C THR A 195 -2.26 0.26 14.81
N PHE A 196 -1.78 1.04 15.77
CA PHE A 196 -0.77 2.08 15.58
C PHE A 196 0.54 1.51 15.03
N LEU A 197 1.08 0.43 15.61
CA LEU A 197 2.31 -0.22 15.12
C LEU A 197 2.16 -0.68 13.67
N GLY A 198 1.00 -1.20 13.29
CA GLY A 198 0.72 -1.62 11.92
C GLY A 198 0.86 -0.49 10.90
N ALA A 199 0.40 0.71 11.24
CA ALA A 199 0.51 1.88 10.36
C ALA A 199 1.88 2.57 10.41
N LEU A 200 2.54 2.57 11.56
CA LEU A 200 3.70 3.39 11.84
C LEU A 200 4.86 3.16 10.87
N PHE A 201 5.28 1.90 10.69
CA PHE A 201 6.42 1.58 9.84
C PHE A 201 6.21 1.92 8.36
N PRO A 202 5.08 1.57 7.71
CA PRO A 202 4.80 2.01 6.35
C PRO A 202 4.85 3.53 6.19
N VAL A 203 4.32 4.29 7.15
CA VAL A 203 4.33 5.75 7.09
C VAL A 203 5.74 6.31 7.24
N ILE A 204 6.54 5.84 8.21
CA ILE A 204 7.93 6.28 8.38
C ILE A 204 8.74 6.04 7.12
N LEU A 205 8.74 4.80 6.62
CA LEU A 205 9.61 4.40 5.51
C LEU A 205 9.26 5.13 4.20
N ASN A 206 7.96 5.27 3.89
CA ASN A 206 7.55 6.02 2.72
C ASN A 206 7.85 7.52 2.87
N THR A 207 7.81 8.07 4.08
CA THR A 207 8.19 9.46 4.34
C THR A 207 9.68 9.66 4.16
N ILE A 208 10.53 8.79 4.70
CA ILE A 208 11.99 8.82 4.48
C ILE A 208 12.27 8.79 2.99
N HIS A 209 11.73 7.80 2.29
CA HIS A 209 11.90 7.63 0.86
C HIS A 209 11.48 8.88 0.05
N GLY A 210 10.36 9.50 0.40
CA GLY A 210 9.91 10.74 -0.23
C GLY A 210 10.87 11.91 -0.02
N VAL A 211 11.42 12.05 1.18
CA VAL A 211 12.40 13.10 1.49
C VAL A 211 13.71 12.88 0.74
N GLU A 212 14.20 11.65 0.66
CA GLU A 212 15.43 11.28 -0.03
C GLU A 212 15.32 11.40 -1.55
N GLN A 213 14.15 11.12 -2.13
CA GLN A 213 13.90 11.25 -3.56
C GLN A 213 13.81 12.70 -4.05
N THR A 214 13.77 13.68 -3.16
CA THR A 214 13.76 15.09 -3.58
C THR A 214 15.05 15.42 -4.33
N PRO A 215 14.99 15.86 -5.61
CA PRO A 215 16.19 16.12 -6.42
C PRO A 215 17.10 17.15 -5.78
N GLU A 216 18.37 16.78 -5.57
CA GLU A 216 19.36 17.67 -4.95
C GLU A 216 19.57 18.95 -5.77
N THR A 217 19.36 18.89 -7.08
CA THR A 217 19.42 20.04 -7.99
C THR A 217 18.43 21.13 -7.57
N LEU A 218 17.20 20.78 -7.16
CA LEU A 218 16.22 21.74 -6.68
C LEU A 218 16.65 22.37 -5.35
N VAL A 219 17.23 21.58 -4.46
CA VAL A 219 17.76 22.05 -3.18
C VAL A 219 18.93 23.03 -3.42
N ARG A 220 19.83 22.69 -4.32
CA ARG A 220 20.99 23.57 -4.69
C ARG A 220 20.52 24.86 -5.35
N ALA A 221 19.56 24.80 -6.28
CA ALA A 221 18.99 25.96 -6.94
C ALA A 221 18.33 26.91 -5.93
N ALA A 222 17.51 26.39 -5.01
CA ALA A 222 16.90 27.18 -3.96
C ALA A 222 17.93 27.85 -3.06
N ARG A 223 19.03 27.16 -2.75
CA ARG A 223 20.12 27.70 -1.94
C ARG A 223 20.88 28.82 -2.66
N SER A 224 21.10 28.67 -3.96
CA SER A 224 21.73 29.73 -4.80
C SER A 224 20.87 30.98 -4.89
N LEU A 225 19.55 30.85 -4.76
CA LEU A 225 18.61 31.96 -4.68
C LEU A 225 18.48 32.57 -3.25
N GLY A 226 19.32 32.15 -2.32
CA GLY A 226 19.35 32.67 -0.96
C GLY A 226 18.33 32.06 0.01
N ALA A 227 17.67 30.95 -0.34
CA ALA A 227 16.73 30.29 0.52
C ALA A 227 17.44 29.68 1.75
N ASN A 228 16.91 29.92 2.93
CA ASN A 228 17.40 29.32 4.18
C ASN A 228 16.88 27.85 4.31
N ASN A 229 17.48 27.12 5.26
CA ASN A 229 17.12 25.70 5.44
C ASN A 229 15.62 25.47 5.77
N ARG A 230 14.95 26.40 6.42
CA ARG A 230 13.50 26.31 6.68
C ARG A 230 12.70 26.51 5.39
N ALA A 231 13.05 27.50 4.58
CA ALA A 231 12.38 27.75 3.30
C ALA A 231 12.55 26.52 2.36
N ILE A 232 13.76 25.95 2.30
CA ILE A 232 14.03 24.72 1.51
C ILE A 232 13.16 23.57 2.01
N MET A 233 13.04 23.37 3.33
CA MET A 233 12.21 22.31 3.90
C MET A 233 10.73 22.46 3.49
N TRP A 234 10.15 23.66 3.66
CA TRP A 234 8.71 23.87 3.45
C TRP A 234 8.31 24.03 1.98
N HIS A 235 9.21 24.55 1.12
CA HIS A 235 8.86 24.89 -0.27
C HIS A 235 9.47 23.93 -1.30
N VAL A 236 10.45 23.09 -0.91
CA VAL A 236 11.10 22.16 -1.84
C VAL A 236 10.94 20.71 -1.35
N ILE A 237 11.45 20.41 -0.15
CA ILE A 237 11.53 19.02 0.33
C ILE A 237 10.14 18.48 0.67
N LEU A 238 9.38 19.16 1.50
CA LEU A 238 8.07 18.69 1.95
C LEU A 238 7.07 18.54 0.77
N PRO A 239 6.94 19.52 -0.14
CA PRO A 239 6.13 19.29 -1.33
C PRO A 239 6.64 18.15 -2.23
N GLY A 240 7.96 18.03 -2.43
CA GLY A 240 8.55 16.94 -3.20
C GLY A 240 8.31 15.56 -2.60
N ALA A 241 8.34 15.45 -1.27
CA ALA A 241 8.09 14.21 -0.53
C ALA A 241 6.61 13.83 -0.42
N LEU A 242 5.70 14.79 -0.63
CA LEU A 242 4.27 14.62 -0.35
C LEU A 242 3.62 13.43 -1.09
N PRO A 243 3.94 13.12 -2.36
CA PRO A 243 3.40 11.95 -3.05
C PRO A 243 3.72 10.64 -2.33
N SER A 244 4.98 10.48 -1.89
CA SER A 244 5.43 9.29 -1.15
C SER A 244 4.84 9.23 0.26
N ILE A 245 4.71 10.36 0.94
CA ILE A 245 4.02 10.44 2.24
C ILE A 245 2.57 9.96 2.10
N MET A 246 1.84 10.44 1.08
CA MET A 246 0.46 10.04 0.84
C MET A 246 0.34 8.57 0.45
N ALA A 247 1.29 8.02 -0.29
CA ALA A 247 1.37 6.59 -0.56
C ALA A 247 1.58 5.80 0.74
N GLY A 248 2.49 6.25 1.61
CA GLY A 248 2.73 5.66 2.93
C GLY A 248 1.50 5.66 3.82
N LEU A 249 0.75 6.78 3.85
CA LEU A 249 -0.51 6.88 4.59
C LEU A 249 -1.57 5.91 4.05
N ALA A 250 -1.70 5.77 2.73
CA ALA A 250 -2.66 4.84 2.13
C ALA A 250 -2.30 3.37 2.41
N ILE A 251 -1.01 3.01 2.38
CA ILE A 251 -0.53 1.68 2.75
C ILE A 251 -0.74 1.44 4.24
N GLY A 252 -0.35 2.41 5.07
CA GLY A 252 -0.51 2.37 6.53
C GLY A 252 -1.96 2.15 6.96
N MET A 253 -2.93 2.82 6.31
CA MET A 253 -4.35 2.61 6.55
C MET A 253 -4.77 1.15 6.30
N GLY A 254 -4.31 0.55 5.19
CA GLY A 254 -4.62 -0.86 4.89
C GLY A 254 -4.03 -1.83 5.93
N VAL A 255 -2.78 -1.60 6.35
CA VAL A 255 -2.12 -2.43 7.38
C VAL A 255 -2.77 -2.22 8.76
N SER A 256 -3.25 -1.00 9.06
CA SER A 256 -4.00 -0.72 10.29
C SER A 256 -5.24 -1.59 10.44
N TRP A 257 -6.01 -1.77 9.36
CA TRP A 257 -7.20 -2.63 9.40
C TRP A 257 -6.86 -4.08 9.71
N PHE A 258 -5.78 -4.61 9.12
CA PHE A 258 -5.31 -5.96 9.44
C PHE A 258 -4.90 -6.09 10.91
N SER A 259 -4.15 -5.12 11.42
CA SER A 259 -3.68 -5.13 12.82
C SER A 259 -4.81 -4.91 13.82
N LEU A 260 -5.79 -4.04 13.49
CA LEU A 260 -6.99 -3.82 14.28
C LEU A 260 -7.81 -5.10 14.44
N LEU A 261 -8.05 -5.80 13.31
CA LEU A 261 -8.78 -7.07 13.30
C LEU A 261 -8.16 -8.07 14.28
N ALA A 262 -6.85 -8.25 14.20
CA ALA A 262 -6.14 -9.17 15.08
C ALA A 262 -6.22 -8.78 16.56
N GLY A 263 -6.13 -7.48 16.87
CA GLY A 263 -6.30 -6.97 18.22
C GLY A 263 -7.72 -7.19 18.76
N GLU A 264 -8.74 -6.92 17.95
CA GLU A 264 -10.15 -7.10 18.33
C GLU A 264 -10.54 -8.57 18.54
N ILE A 265 -9.96 -9.50 17.77
CA ILE A 265 -10.21 -10.93 17.93
C ILE A 265 -9.72 -11.43 19.30
N ILE A 266 -8.54 -10.98 19.74
CA ILE A 266 -7.88 -11.56 20.91
C ILE A 266 -8.27 -10.85 22.21
N SER A 267 -8.39 -9.51 22.18
CA SER A 267 -8.58 -8.69 23.37
C SER A 267 -9.84 -7.84 23.35
N GLY A 268 -10.64 -7.84 22.27
CA GLY A 268 -11.80 -6.99 22.15
C GLY A 268 -13.07 -7.58 22.76
N GLN A 269 -13.94 -6.69 23.26
CA GLN A 269 -15.32 -7.02 23.62
C GLN A 269 -16.31 -6.52 22.57
N TYR A 270 -15.91 -5.51 21.80
CA TYR A 270 -16.65 -4.92 20.69
C TYR A 270 -15.70 -4.70 19.52
N GLY A 271 -16.25 -4.50 18.34
CA GLY A 271 -15.55 -4.29 17.09
C GLY A 271 -15.94 -5.34 16.05
N ILE A 272 -15.68 -5.05 14.78
CA ILE A 272 -16.03 -5.96 13.67
C ILE A 272 -15.17 -7.23 13.70
N GLY A 273 -13.92 -7.13 14.15
CA GLY A 273 -13.07 -8.29 14.37
C GLY A 273 -13.62 -9.22 15.45
N TYR A 274 -14.03 -8.66 16.58
CA TYR A 274 -14.71 -9.40 17.63
C TYR A 274 -16.01 -10.02 17.14
N PHE A 275 -16.86 -9.25 16.46
CA PHE A 275 -18.12 -9.74 15.87
C PHE A 275 -17.87 -10.95 14.96
N THR A 276 -16.87 -10.88 14.09
CA THR A 276 -16.53 -11.98 13.18
C THR A 276 -16.09 -13.22 13.94
N TRP A 277 -15.25 -13.06 14.95
CA TRP A 277 -14.75 -14.16 15.79
C TRP A 277 -15.84 -14.76 16.66
N ASN A 278 -16.68 -13.92 17.28
CA ASN A 278 -17.81 -14.38 18.09
C ASN A 278 -18.82 -15.18 17.24
N SER A 279 -19.11 -14.70 16.03
CA SER A 279 -19.95 -15.44 15.07
C SER A 279 -19.38 -16.79 14.69
N TYR A 280 -18.03 -16.92 14.59
CA TYR A 280 -17.37 -18.19 14.39
C TYR A 280 -17.58 -19.14 15.59
N THR A 281 -17.44 -18.65 16.82
CA THR A 281 -17.62 -19.47 18.03
C THR A 281 -19.07 -19.91 18.24
N LEU A 282 -20.03 -19.11 17.77
CA LEU A 282 -21.47 -19.42 17.80
C LEU A 282 -21.94 -20.23 16.58
N VAL A 283 -21.04 -20.55 15.64
CA VAL A 283 -21.36 -21.31 14.41
C VAL A 283 -22.36 -20.56 13.49
N GLU A 284 -22.35 -19.23 13.56
CA GLU A 284 -23.18 -18.35 12.73
C GLU A 284 -22.45 -17.99 11.42
N TYR A 285 -22.30 -18.96 10.54
CA TYR A 285 -21.52 -18.80 9.30
C TYR A 285 -21.87 -17.58 8.43
N PRO A 286 -23.18 -17.20 8.26
CA PRO A 286 -23.52 -15.98 7.50
C PRO A 286 -22.91 -14.71 8.11
N ASN A 287 -22.89 -14.60 9.43
CA ASN A 287 -22.37 -13.44 10.14
C ASN A 287 -20.83 -13.32 9.99
N ILE A 288 -20.11 -14.45 9.91
CA ILE A 288 -18.66 -14.46 9.64
C ILE A 288 -18.38 -13.79 8.29
N ILE A 289 -19.11 -14.17 7.25
CA ILE A 289 -18.93 -13.62 5.90
C ILE A 289 -19.31 -12.13 5.89
N ILE A 290 -20.39 -11.75 6.58
CA ILE A 290 -20.79 -10.35 6.70
C ILE A 290 -19.71 -9.53 7.40
N GLY A 291 -19.12 -10.04 8.49
CA GLY A 291 -18.01 -9.40 9.18
C GLY A 291 -16.80 -9.19 8.26
N MET A 292 -16.38 -10.23 7.52
CA MET A 292 -15.29 -10.15 6.54
C MET A 292 -15.56 -9.11 5.44
N LEU A 293 -16.78 -9.10 4.87
CA LEU A 293 -17.17 -8.14 3.84
C LEU A 293 -17.22 -6.71 4.39
N THR A 294 -17.67 -6.54 5.63
CA THR A 294 -17.72 -5.23 6.31
C THR A 294 -16.31 -4.70 6.53
N ILE A 295 -15.37 -5.51 7.02
CA ILE A 295 -13.96 -5.13 7.19
C ILE A 295 -13.34 -4.74 5.83
N GLY A 296 -13.53 -5.57 4.81
CA GLY A 296 -13.05 -5.30 3.45
C GLY A 296 -13.63 -4.00 2.87
N GLY A 297 -14.92 -3.77 3.06
CA GLY A 297 -15.63 -2.57 2.64
C GLY A 297 -15.12 -1.31 3.35
N LEU A 298 -15.06 -1.33 4.68
CA LEU A 298 -14.57 -0.21 5.50
C LEU A 298 -13.07 0.05 5.24
N GLY A 299 -12.25 -0.99 5.11
CA GLY A 299 -10.83 -0.88 4.78
C GLY A 299 -10.58 -0.24 3.41
N THR A 300 -11.37 -0.64 2.41
CA THR A 300 -11.31 -0.05 1.06
C THR A 300 -11.79 1.40 1.07
N LEU A 301 -12.90 1.68 1.76
CA LEU A 301 -13.47 3.02 1.87
C LEU A 301 -12.51 3.98 2.57
N SER A 302 -11.95 3.59 3.71
CA SER A 302 -11.00 4.42 4.47
C SER A 302 -9.71 4.67 3.68
N THR A 303 -9.16 3.67 3.01
CA THR A 303 -7.99 3.84 2.12
C THR A 303 -8.32 4.76 0.94
N TRP A 304 -9.51 4.64 0.37
CA TRP A 304 -9.98 5.53 -0.69
C TRP A 304 -10.13 6.97 -0.19
N LEU A 305 -10.67 7.17 1.02
CA LEU A 305 -10.78 8.49 1.64
C LEU A 305 -9.41 9.13 1.84
N VAL A 306 -8.41 8.39 2.32
CA VAL A 306 -7.03 8.87 2.43
C VAL A 306 -6.49 9.29 1.07
N LYS A 307 -6.69 8.48 0.02
CA LYS A 307 -6.29 8.82 -1.35
C LYS A 307 -7.05 10.03 -1.91
N GLN A 308 -8.33 10.23 -1.58
CA GLN A 308 -9.08 11.40 -2.01
C GLN A 308 -8.60 12.67 -1.27
N ALA A 309 -8.32 12.57 0.02
CA ALA A 309 -7.75 13.67 0.81
C ALA A 309 -6.36 14.11 0.31
N SER A 310 -5.63 13.21 -0.35
CA SER A 310 -4.32 13.54 -0.93
C SER A 310 -4.40 14.34 -2.24
N LYS A 311 -5.48 14.22 -3.03
CA LYS A 311 -5.61 14.85 -4.35
C LYS A 311 -5.45 16.38 -4.35
N PRO A 312 -6.09 17.16 -3.44
CA PRO A 312 -5.90 18.60 -3.41
C PRO A 312 -4.46 19.00 -3.07
N ALA A 313 -3.77 18.17 -2.28
CA ALA A 313 -2.39 18.37 -1.88
C ALA A 313 -1.38 18.05 -3.01
N LEU A 314 -1.80 17.32 -4.04
CA LEU A 314 -0.98 16.87 -5.17
C LEU A 314 -1.39 17.53 -6.51
N ARG A 315 -2.03 18.69 -6.48
CA ARG A 315 -2.55 19.36 -7.69
C ARG A 315 -1.49 19.70 -8.74
N TRP A 316 -0.24 19.86 -8.33
CA TRP A 316 0.87 20.16 -9.26
C TRP A 316 1.42 18.91 -9.98
N GLN A 317 1.08 17.73 -9.52
CA GLN A 317 1.49 16.49 -10.16
C GLN A 317 0.44 16.16 -11.24
N THR A 318 0.75 16.45 -12.50
CA THR A 318 -0.05 15.98 -13.64
C THR A 318 0.13 14.47 -13.72
N TRP A 319 -0.91 13.74 -13.31
CA TRP A 319 -0.98 12.31 -13.56
C TRP A 319 -1.23 12.11 -15.05
N GLU A 320 -0.21 11.78 -15.80
CA GLU A 320 -0.41 11.15 -17.11
C GLU A 320 -1.15 9.84 -16.89
N GLN A 321 -2.45 9.83 -17.21
CA GLN A 321 -3.33 8.66 -17.20
C GLN A 321 -3.44 8.07 -18.60
#